data_9e2fb3a066367074868701ea8ce93560
#
_entry.id   9e2fb3a066367074868701ea8ce93560
#
_cell.length_a   1.000
_cell.length_b   1.000
_cell.length_c   1.000
_cell.angle_alpha   90.00
_cell.angle_beta   90.00
_cell.angle_gamma   90.00
#
_symmetry.space_group_name_H-M   'P 1'
#
loop_
_entity.id
_entity.type
_entity.pdbx_description
1 polymer ?
#
loop_
_entity_poly.entity_id
_entity_poly.type
_entity_poly.pdbx_seq_one_letter_code
_entity_poly.pdbx_strand_id
1 'polypeptide(L)'
;MRLLVSVRGPVEARAALAGGADVIDAKDPARGALGAVSAERLAAIRRTVGAARPVSAALGDAHDEVTVAAAAAAAAGAAFLKLGFGGVTSEARAQRLARAARRDAGAATALVLVAYADWRRATSLAPDHLLAVAVETGAAGLLLDTAWKDAPLFALVSPDAVAAWVAAVRAAGLFAALAGSLSGADFATARAVGAELVGVRGAACVGGRKGRVSEARVAALQGLVRAPPSPTLSLGVLA
;
A
#
# COMPACT_ATOMS: atom_id res chain seq x y z
N MET A 1 6.63 -3.13 12.44
CA MET A 1 6.09 -3.11 11.06
C MET A 1 4.80 -3.91 11.02
N ARG A 2 3.80 -3.57 10.19
CA ARG A 2 2.51 -4.26 10.04
C ARG A 2 2.39 -4.90 8.66
N LEU A 3 1.57 -5.96 8.54
CA LEU A 3 1.31 -6.68 7.28
C LEU A 3 -0.05 -6.30 6.69
N LEU A 4 -0.04 -5.76 5.48
CA LEU A 4 -1.24 -5.53 4.68
C LEU A 4 -1.33 -6.63 3.60
N VAL A 5 -2.47 -7.31 3.52
CA VAL A 5 -2.73 -8.33 2.50
C VAL A 5 -3.86 -7.88 1.58
N SER A 6 -3.56 -7.76 0.28
CA SER A 6 -4.57 -7.42 -0.73
C SER A 6 -5.43 -8.63 -1.10
N VAL A 7 -6.76 -8.43 -1.06
CA VAL A 7 -7.78 -9.45 -1.28
C VAL A 7 -8.80 -9.02 -2.33
N ARG A 8 -9.32 -9.96 -3.13
CA ARG A 8 -10.32 -9.69 -4.17
C ARG A 8 -11.76 -9.80 -3.68
N GLY A 9 -11.98 -10.43 -2.53
CA GLY A 9 -13.32 -10.69 -2.04
C GLY A 9 -13.34 -11.38 -0.68
N PRO A 10 -14.55 -11.70 -0.16
CA PRO A 10 -14.73 -12.17 1.22
C PRO A 10 -14.04 -13.51 1.53
N VAL A 11 -13.92 -14.42 0.56
CA VAL A 11 -13.21 -15.70 0.77
C VAL A 11 -11.73 -15.46 1.05
N GLU A 12 -11.08 -14.60 0.27
CA GLU A 12 -9.68 -14.23 0.48
C GLU A 12 -9.50 -13.39 1.75
N ALA A 13 -10.49 -12.56 2.10
CA ALA A 13 -10.47 -11.77 3.34
C ALA A 13 -10.47 -12.69 4.57
N ARG A 14 -11.27 -13.77 4.58
CA ARG A 14 -11.23 -14.78 5.65
C ARG A 14 -9.86 -15.43 5.78
N ALA A 15 -9.27 -15.86 4.67
CA ALA A 15 -7.94 -16.48 4.66
C ALA A 15 -6.85 -15.51 5.15
N ALA A 16 -6.89 -14.25 4.73
CA ALA A 16 -5.95 -13.22 5.19
C ALA A 16 -6.11 -12.92 6.68
N LEU A 17 -7.36 -12.84 7.16
CA LEU A 17 -7.66 -12.63 8.57
C LEU A 17 -7.19 -13.80 9.45
N ALA A 18 -7.50 -15.03 9.05
CA ALA A 18 -7.08 -16.25 9.76
C ALA A 18 -5.54 -16.39 9.80
N GLY A 19 -4.84 -16.00 8.74
CA GLY A 19 -3.39 -15.95 8.69
C GLY A 19 -2.76 -14.79 9.49
N GLY A 20 -3.58 -13.93 10.11
CA GLY A 20 -3.12 -12.88 11.01
C GLY A 20 -2.68 -11.59 10.34
N ALA A 21 -3.13 -11.28 9.12
CA ALA A 21 -2.90 -9.98 8.50
C ALA A 21 -3.36 -8.83 9.41
N ASP A 22 -2.58 -7.75 9.49
CA ASP A 22 -2.89 -6.59 10.31
C ASP A 22 -3.87 -5.63 9.61
N VAL A 23 -3.85 -5.61 8.27
CA VAL A 23 -4.75 -4.82 7.43
C VAL A 23 -5.24 -5.69 6.28
N ILE A 24 -6.54 -5.69 6.03
CA ILE A 24 -7.17 -6.34 4.88
C ILE A 24 -7.42 -5.29 3.81
N ASP A 25 -6.83 -5.47 2.64
CA ASP A 25 -6.86 -4.48 1.56
C ASP A 25 -7.73 -4.93 0.39
N ALA A 26 -8.84 -4.24 0.16
CA ALA A 26 -9.73 -4.51 -0.95
C ALA A 26 -9.10 -4.02 -2.26
N LYS A 27 -8.65 -4.96 -3.11
CA LYS A 27 -7.97 -4.68 -4.38
C LYS A 27 -8.17 -5.79 -5.40
N ASP A 28 -8.47 -5.43 -6.65
CA ASP A 28 -8.53 -6.38 -7.78
C ASP A 28 -7.24 -6.33 -8.60
N PRO A 29 -6.36 -7.36 -8.52
CA PRO A 29 -5.10 -7.38 -9.25
C PRO A 29 -5.27 -7.51 -10.78
N ALA A 30 -6.45 -7.86 -11.29
CA ALA A 30 -6.72 -7.90 -12.72
C ALA A 30 -6.90 -6.50 -13.33
N ARG A 31 -7.15 -5.50 -12.49
CA ARG A 31 -7.41 -4.10 -12.88
C ARG A 31 -6.22 -3.16 -12.60
N GLY A 32 -4.99 -3.68 -12.64
CA GLY A 32 -3.78 -2.89 -12.43
C GLY A 32 -3.19 -2.95 -11.01
N ALA A 33 -2.26 -2.05 -10.73
CA ALA A 33 -1.55 -2.00 -9.45
C ALA A 33 -2.49 -1.67 -8.28
N LEU A 34 -3.45 -0.77 -8.51
CA LEU A 34 -4.43 -0.27 -7.53
C LEU A 34 -5.88 -0.53 -7.98
N GLY A 35 -6.14 -1.62 -8.70
CA GLY A 35 -7.48 -1.90 -9.22
C GLY A 35 -8.54 -1.90 -8.13
N ALA A 36 -9.54 -1.01 -8.26
CA ALA A 36 -10.65 -0.93 -7.31
C ALA A 36 -11.58 -2.15 -7.47
N VAL A 37 -12.07 -2.67 -6.35
CA VAL A 37 -13.19 -3.62 -6.32
C VAL A 37 -14.52 -2.86 -6.41
N SER A 38 -15.64 -3.56 -6.73
CA SER A 38 -16.95 -2.91 -6.69
C SER A 38 -17.37 -2.56 -5.24
N ALA A 39 -18.28 -1.60 -5.09
CA ALA A 39 -18.83 -1.20 -3.79
C ALA A 39 -19.44 -2.38 -3.03
N GLU A 40 -20.21 -3.25 -3.73
CA GLU A 40 -20.82 -4.45 -3.14
C GLU A 40 -19.74 -5.43 -2.62
N ARG A 41 -18.65 -5.58 -3.39
CA ARG A 41 -17.53 -6.45 -3.00
C ARG A 41 -16.77 -5.89 -1.80
N LEU A 42 -16.53 -4.58 -1.77
CA LEU A 42 -15.96 -3.90 -0.60
C LEU A 42 -16.86 -4.08 0.63
N ALA A 43 -18.15 -3.87 0.50
CA ALA A 43 -19.10 -4.08 1.59
C ALA A 43 -19.09 -5.54 2.09
N ALA A 44 -19.01 -6.52 1.19
CA ALA A 44 -18.92 -7.94 1.54
C ALA A 44 -17.58 -8.27 2.26
N ILE A 45 -16.45 -7.69 1.83
CA ILE A 45 -15.16 -7.80 2.53
C ILE A 45 -15.29 -7.21 3.94
N ARG A 46 -15.82 -6.00 4.07
CA ARG A 46 -15.98 -5.31 5.36
C ARG A 46 -16.87 -6.11 6.33
N ARG A 47 -18.00 -6.65 5.86
CA ARG A 47 -18.86 -7.52 6.70
C ARG A 47 -18.11 -8.78 7.15
N THR A 48 -17.28 -9.36 6.27
CA THR A 48 -16.50 -10.56 6.61
C THR A 48 -15.43 -10.29 7.64
N VAL A 49 -14.77 -9.13 7.58
CA VAL A 49 -13.71 -8.73 8.51
C VAL A 49 -14.28 -8.20 9.82
N GLY A 50 -15.43 -7.54 9.78
CA GLY A 50 -16.05 -6.90 10.94
C GLY A 50 -15.11 -5.88 11.59
N ALA A 51 -15.07 -5.90 12.93
CA ALA A 51 -14.19 -5.06 13.74
C ALA A 51 -12.81 -5.69 14.01
N ALA A 52 -12.54 -6.90 13.51
CA ALA A 52 -11.32 -7.65 13.86
C ALA A 52 -10.05 -6.98 13.32
N ARG A 53 -10.11 -6.36 12.14
CA ARG A 53 -8.99 -5.66 11.52
C ARG A 53 -9.48 -4.47 10.67
N PRO A 54 -8.65 -3.43 10.49
CA PRO A 54 -8.96 -2.35 9.55
C PRO A 54 -9.02 -2.89 8.12
N VAL A 55 -9.98 -2.37 7.35
CA VAL A 55 -10.11 -2.65 5.92
C VAL A 55 -9.73 -1.39 5.17
N SER A 56 -8.75 -1.49 4.25
CA SER A 56 -8.42 -0.44 3.28
C SER A 56 -8.98 -0.76 1.91
N ALA A 57 -9.07 0.25 1.04
CA ALA A 57 -9.50 0.07 -0.33
C ALA A 57 -8.62 0.82 -1.32
N ALA A 58 -8.33 0.19 -2.45
CA ALA A 58 -7.71 0.84 -3.59
C ALA A 58 -8.78 1.56 -4.43
N LEU A 59 -8.51 2.81 -4.82
CA LEU A 59 -9.38 3.61 -5.69
C LEU A 59 -8.97 3.58 -7.17
N GLY A 60 -7.78 3.05 -7.47
CA GLY A 60 -7.17 3.14 -8.78
C GLY A 60 -6.22 4.32 -8.91
N ASP A 61 -5.80 4.58 -10.15
CA ASP A 61 -5.12 5.82 -10.51
C ASP A 61 -6.14 6.93 -10.76
N ALA A 62 -5.79 8.13 -10.33
CA ALA A 62 -6.66 9.30 -10.45
C ALA A 62 -6.67 9.82 -11.89
N HIS A 63 -7.84 9.85 -12.52
CA HIS A 63 -7.99 10.37 -13.88
C HIS A 63 -8.65 11.75 -13.91
N ASP A 64 -9.74 11.93 -13.20
CA ASP A 64 -10.48 13.18 -13.06
C ASP A 64 -11.15 13.29 -11.69
N GLU A 65 -11.54 14.48 -11.28
CA GLU A 65 -12.08 14.77 -9.95
C GLU A 65 -13.43 14.10 -9.71
N VAL A 66 -14.28 13.97 -10.72
CA VAL A 66 -15.61 13.36 -10.59
C VAL A 66 -15.51 11.87 -10.32
N THR A 67 -14.69 11.18 -11.14
CA THR A 67 -14.47 9.73 -10.98
C THR A 67 -13.81 9.40 -9.64
N VAL A 68 -12.81 10.21 -9.23
CA VAL A 68 -12.12 10.03 -7.94
C VAL A 68 -13.08 10.26 -6.76
N ALA A 69 -13.89 11.32 -6.81
CA ALA A 69 -14.89 11.63 -5.80
C ALA A 69 -15.92 10.49 -5.65
N ALA A 70 -16.46 10.01 -6.78
CA ALA A 70 -17.41 8.91 -6.78
C ALA A 70 -16.81 7.62 -6.21
N ALA A 71 -15.56 7.29 -6.57
CA ALA A 71 -14.85 6.13 -6.04
C ALA A 71 -14.60 6.25 -4.53
N ALA A 72 -14.21 7.44 -4.05
CA ALA A 72 -14.00 7.72 -2.64
C ALA A 72 -15.29 7.62 -1.83
N ALA A 73 -16.39 8.19 -2.31
CA ALA A 73 -17.71 8.08 -1.70
C ALA A 73 -18.19 6.61 -1.62
N ALA A 74 -18.02 5.84 -2.69
CA ALA A 74 -18.36 4.42 -2.73
C ALA A 74 -17.52 3.57 -1.77
N ALA A 75 -16.34 4.03 -1.40
CA ALA A 75 -15.43 3.36 -0.47
C ALA A 75 -15.44 3.97 0.95
N ALA A 76 -16.33 4.92 1.22
CA ALA A 76 -16.46 5.56 2.52
C ALA A 76 -16.64 4.56 3.66
N GLY A 77 -16.00 4.84 4.80
CA GLY A 77 -15.98 3.96 5.97
C GLY A 77 -14.95 2.83 5.89
N ALA A 78 -14.11 2.76 4.86
CA ALA A 78 -12.84 2.05 4.94
C ALA A 78 -11.90 2.80 5.91
N ALA A 79 -10.98 2.07 6.56
CA ALA A 79 -10.02 2.69 7.49
C ALA A 79 -9.11 3.69 6.75
N PHE A 80 -8.70 3.37 5.53
CA PHE A 80 -8.03 4.29 4.63
C PHE A 80 -8.21 3.90 3.17
N LEU A 81 -8.14 4.90 2.30
CA LEU A 81 -8.21 4.78 0.86
C LEU A 81 -6.84 4.99 0.24
N LYS A 82 -6.53 4.26 -0.82
CA LYS A 82 -5.27 4.39 -1.57
C LYS A 82 -5.55 4.93 -2.96
N LEU A 83 -4.94 6.08 -3.28
CA LEU A 83 -5.07 6.77 -4.57
C LEU A 83 -3.72 6.84 -5.27
N GLY A 84 -3.63 6.29 -6.49
CA GLY A 84 -2.47 6.39 -7.36
C GLY A 84 -2.55 7.57 -8.31
N PHE A 85 -1.43 7.87 -8.95
CA PHE A 85 -1.28 9.03 -9.84
C PHE A 85 -0.63 8.65 -11.18
N GLY A 86 -0.82 7.42 -11.66
CA GLY A 86 -0.43 7.03 -13.02
C GLY A 86 -1.10 7.97 -14.05
N GLY A 87 -0.30 8.52 -14.98
CA GLY A 87 -0.76 9.52 -15.95
C GLY A 87 -0.89 10.94 -15.41
N VAL A 88 -0.44 11.23 -14.18
CA VAL A 88 -0.50 12.57 -13.57
C VAL A 88 0.91 13.06 -13.25
N THR A 89 1.37 14.10 -13.96
CA THR A 89 2.71 14.68 -13.82
C THR A 89 2.72 16.09 -13.22
N SER A 90 1.55 16.68 -12.96
CA SER A 90 1.39 18.01 -12.37
C SER A 90 0.99 17.93 -10.90
N GLU A 91 1.76 18.55 -10.02
CA GLU A 91 1.45 18.64 -8.58
C GLU A 91 0.10 19.30 -8.34
N ALA A 92 -0.18 20.42 -9.03
CA ALA A 92 -1.46 21.12 -8.90
C ALA A 92 -2.65 20.24 -9.29
N ARG A 93 -2.50 19.37 -10.32
CA ARG A 93 -3.52 18.39 -10.69
C ARG A 93 -3.65 17.31 -9.62
N ALA A 94 -2.54 16.77 -9.14
CA ALA A 94 -2.54 15.75 -8.08
C ALA A 94 -3.20 16.27 -6.80
N GLN A 95 -2.93 17.52 -6.41
CA GLN A 95 -3.57 18.17 -5.25
C GLN A 95 -5.10 18.26 -5.41
N ARG A 96 -5.61 18.71 -6.59
CA ARG A 96 -7.05 18.76 -6.82
C ARG A 96 -7.71 17.39 -6.72
N LEU A 97 -7.09 16.36 -7.32
CA LEU A 97 -7.57 14.98 -7.28
C LEU A 97 -7.57 14.41 -5.85
N ALA A 98 -6.49 14.63 -5.10
CA ALA A 98 -6.40 14.20 -3.71
C ALA A 98 -7.42 14.91 -2.80
N ARG A 99 -7.64 16.22 -3.00
CA ARG A 99 -8.68 16.97 -2.28
C ARG A 99 -10.09 16.49 -2.60
N ALA A 100 -10.38 16.14 -3.87
CA ALA A 100 -11.64 15.54 -4.26
C ALA A 100 -11.87 14.19 -3.55
N ALA A 101 -10.88 13.29 -3.57
CA ALA A 101 -10.97 12.02 -2.85
C ALA A 101 -11.22 12.23 -1.35
N ARG A 102 -10.47 13.14 -0.70
CA ARG A 102 -10.56 13.38 0.74
C ARG A 102 -11.93 13.94 1.14
N ARG A 103 -12.47 14.91 0.38
CA ARG A 103 -13.77 15.51 0.64
C ARG A 103 -14.90 14.46 0.63
N ASP A 104 -14.87 13.57 -0.36
CA ASP A 104 -15.97 12.64 -0.61
C ASP A 104 -15.80 11.30 0.14
N ALA A 105 -14.61 10.98 0.63
CA ALA A 105 -14.37 9.83 1.53
C ALA A 105 -14.99 10.00 2.93
N GLY A 106 -15.26 11.25 3.33
CA GLY A 106 -15.71 11.59 4.67
C GLY A 106 -14.57 11.72 5.69
N ALA A 107 -14.81 12.50 6.74
CA ALA A 107 -13.79 12.90 7.72
C ALA A 107 -13.12 11.74 8.49
N ALA A 108 -13.84 10.62 8.66
CA ALA A 108 -13.33 9.45 9.40
C ALA A 108 -12.43 8.53 8.55
N THR A 109 -12.35 8.74 7.23
CA THR A 109 -11.58 7.89 6.32
C THR A 109 -10.24 8.57 5.98
N ALA A 110 -9.14 7.90 6.31
CA ALA A 110 -7.80 8.40 5.97
C ALA A 110 -7.49 8.25 4.48
N LEU A 111 -6.74 9.18 3.90
CA LEU A 111 -6.25 9.08 2.53
C LEU A 111 -4.75 8.76 2.53
N VAL A 112 -4.35 7.80 1.72
CA VAL A 112 -2.96 7.40 1.47
C VAL A 112 -2.67 7.63 -0.01
N LEU A 113 -1.69 8.44 -0.32
CA LEU A 113 -1.26 8.64 -1.70
C LEU A 113 -0.24 7.58 -2.07
N VAL A 114 -0.31 7.09 -3.32
CA VAL A 114 0.60 6.04 -3.80
C VAL A 114 1.59 6.63 -4.78
N ALA A 115 2.86 6.64 -4.36
CA ALA A 115 4.00 6.95 -5.20
C ALA A 115 4.48 5.69 -5.91
N TYR A 116 4.89 5.81 -7.16
CA TYR A 116 5.45 4.71 -7.92
C TYR A 116 6.97 4.80 -8.01
N ALA A 117 7.67 3.71 -7.66
CA ALA A 117 9.11 3.59 -7.81
C ALA A 117 9.54 3.71 -9.28
N ASP A 118 8.71 3.18 -10.18
CA ASP A 118 8.81 3.26 -11.64
C ASP A 118 8.01 4.44 -12.23
N TRP A 119 8.00 5.57 -11.53
CA TRP A 119 7.18 6.75 -11.82
C TRP A 119 7.36 7.30 -13.25
N ARG A 120 8.56 7.23 -13.82
CA ARG A 120 8.80 7.64 -15.22
C ARG A 120 8.00 6.78 -16.19
N ARG A 121 8.02 5.46 -15.99
CA ARG A 121 7.27 4.50 -16.80
C ARG A 121 5.76 4.60 -16.58
N ALA A 122 5.35 4.96 -15.37
CA ALA A 122 3.95 5.22 -15.01
C ALA A 122 3.46 6.60 -15.46
N THR A 123 4.33 7.45 -16.00
CA THR A 123 4.04 8.85 -16.32
C THR A 123 3.41 9.57 -15.11
N SER A 124 4.01 9.38 -13.94
CA SER A 124 3.53 9.88 -12.66
C SER A 124 4.46 10.95 -12.10
N LEU A 125 4.06 11.62 -11.03
CA LEU A 125 4.95 12.44 -10.22
C LEU A 125 6.07 11.58 -9.59
N ALA A 126 7.24 12.17 -9.45
CA ALA A 126 8.31 11.58 -8.66
C ALA A 126 7.87 11.43 -7.19
N PRO A 127 8.35 10.42 -6.45
CA PRO A 127 7.96 10.18 -5.07
C PRO A 127 8.12 11.39 -4.14
N ASP A 128 9.17 12.21 -4.34
CA ASP A 128 9.42 13.40 -3.52
C ASP A 128 8.40 14.52 -3.80
N HIS A 129 8.03 14.72 -5.05
CA HIS A 129 6.96 15.67 -5.44
C HIS A 129 5.61 15.24 -4.88
N LEU A 130 5.33 13.93 -4.85
CA LEU A 130 4.09 13.42 -4.28
C LEU A 130 4.06 13.57 -2.75
N LEU A 131 5.22 13.60 -2.07
CA LEU A 131 5.31 13.92 -0.65
C LEU A 131 4.81 15.34 -0.37
N ALA A 132 5.22 16.33 -1.17
CA ALA A 132 4.71 17.70 -1.04
C ALA A 132 3.17 17.74 -1.21
N VAL A 133 2.64 17.05 -2.22
CA VAL A 133 1.19 16.93 -2.43
C VAL A 133 0.50 16.30 -1.20
N ALA A 134 1.08 15.25 -0.61
CA ALA A 134 0.50 14.57 0.54
C ALA A 134 0.41 15.48 1.76
N VAL A 135 1.45 16.24 2.04
CA VAL A 135 1.47 17.24 3.14
C VAL A 135 0.39 18.30 2.93
N GLU A 136 0.34 18.93 1.74
CA GLU A 136 -0.60 20.00 1.44
C GLU A 136 -2.07 19.56 1.40
N THR A 137 -2.34 18.31 1.08
CA THR A 137 -3.70 17.78 1.03
C THR A 137 -4.13 17.11 2.33
N GLY A 138 -3.24 17.04 3.34
CA GLY A 138 -3.50 16.41 4.62
C GLY A 138 -3.72 14.90 4.49
N ALA A 139 -2.99 14.23 3.61
CA ALA A 139 -2.97 12.78 3.55
C ALA A 139 -2.43 12.21 4.86
N ALA A 140 -2.85 11.00 5.23
CA ALA A 140 -2.38 10.33 6.44
C ALA A 140 -1.03 9.63 6.23
N GLY A 141 -0.69 9.30 5.00
CA GLY A 141 0.54 8.58 4.68
C GLY A 141 0.80 8.45 3.19
N LEU A 142 1.97 7.91 2.90
CA LEU A 142 2.42 7.57 1.56
C LEU A 142 2.76 6.08 1.46
N LEU A 143 2.40 5.49 0.34
CA LEU A 143 2.78 4.13 -0.05
C LEU A 143 3.72 4.21 -1.25
N LEU A 144 4.94 3.68 -1.15
CA LEU A 144 5.80 3.44 -2.30
C LEU A 144 5.50 2.05 -2.87
N ASP A 145 4.97 2.00 -4.07
CA ASP A 145 4.62 0.78 -4.81
C ASP A 145 5.32 0.78 -6.18
N THR A 146 5.13 -0.23 -6.98
CA THR A 146 5.47 -0.27 -8.41
C THR A 146 4.17 -0.24 -9.24
N ALA A 147 4.11 0.55 -10.29
CA ALA A 147 2.98 0.55 -11.22
C ALA A 147 2.98 -0.75 -12.05
N TRP A 148 4.14 -1.11 -12.56
CA TRP A 148 4.38 -2.36 -13.27
C TRP A 148 4.88 -3.45 -12.30
N LYS A 149 4.50 -4.70 -12.54
CA LYS A 149 4.77 -5.80 -11.61
C LYS A 149 5.80 -6.80 -12.15
N ASP A 150 6.59 -6.39 -13.11
CA ASP A 150 7.68 -7.15 -13.73
C ASP A 150 8.99 -7.08 -12.93
N ALA A 151 9.13 -6.09 -12.04
CA ALA A 151 10.26 -6.00 -11.12
C ALA A 151 9.78 -5.68 -9.68
N PRO A 152 10.43 -6.23 -8.64
CA PRO A 152 10.14 -5.86 -7.25
C PRO A 152 10.72 -4.49 -6.90
N LEU A 153 10.18 -3.85 -5.86
CA LEU A 153 10.57 -2.51 -5.42
C LEU A 153 12.10 -2.35 -5.26
N PHE A 154 12.74 -3.27 -4.53
CA PHE A 154 14.16 -3.18 -4.23
C PHE A 154 15.09 -3.54 -5.40
N ALA A 155 14.54 -4.00 -6.54
CA ALA A 155 15.27 -4.09 -7.80
C ALA A 155 15.25 -2.76 -8.58
N LEU A 156 14.30 -1.88 -8.30
CA LEU A 156 14.13 -0.58 -8.97
C LEU A 156 14.77 0.57 -8.18
N VAL A 157 14.77 0.48 -6.86
CA VAL A 157 15.26 1.53 -5.95
C VAL A 157 16.13 0.89 -4.88
N SER A 158 17.32 1.43 -4.65
CA SER A 158 18.21 0.92 -3.62
C SER A 158 17.62 1.06 -2.22
N PRO A 159 17.98 0.17 -1.27
CA PRO A 159 17.55 0.28 0.12
C PRO A 159 17.84 1.65 0.75
N ASP A 160 19.00 2.24 0.46
CA ASP A 160 19.39 3.55 0.99
C ASP A 160 18.49 4.67 0.48
N ALA A 161 18.12 4.64 -0.81
CA ALA A 161 17.20 5.61 -1.38
C ALA A 161 15.78 5.44 -0.81
N VAL A 162 15.34 4.20 -0.58
CA VAL A 162 14.06 3.92 0.10
C VAL A 162 14.11 4.39 1.56
N ALA A 163 15.24 4.19 2.27
CA ALA A 163 15.41 4.66 3.65
C ALA A 163 15.34 6.19 3.73
N ALA A 164 16.00 6.90 2.83
CA ALA A 164 15.95 8.36 2.75
C ALA A 164 14.51 8.85 2.50
N TRP A 165 13.79 8.22 1.57
CA TRP A 165 12.39 8.56 1.29
C TRP A 165 11.48 8.27 2.49
N VAL A 166 11.60 7.11 3.15
CA VAL A 166 10.84 6.77 4.37
C VAL A 166 11.10 7.79 5.48
N ALA A 167 12.37 8.19 5.67
CA ALA A 167 12.74 9.20 6.66
C ALA A 167 12.07 10.55 6.37
N ALA A 168 12.06 10.99 5.11
CA ALA A 168 11.40 12.23 4.68
C ALA A 168 9.88 12.19 4.91
N VAL A 169 9.22 11.07 4.56
CA VAL A 169 7.78 10.87 4.80
C VAL A 169 7.46 10.96 6.29
N ARG A 170 8.25 10.30 7.14
CA ARG A 170 8.06 10.30 8.59
C ARG A 170 8.36 11.66 9.22
N ALA A 171 9.38 12.37 8.74
CA ALA A 171 9.69 13.73 9.19
C ALA A 171 8.56 14.72 8.88
N ALA A 172 7.78 14.47 7.83
CA ALA A 172 6.57 15.22 7.50
C ALA A 172 5.33 14.81 8.33
N GLY A 173 5.47 13.92 9.32
CA GLY A 173 4.38 13.46 10.17
C GLY A 173 3.44 12.44 9.49
N LEU A 174 3.85 11.86 8.36
CA LEU A 174 3.07 10.89 7.60
C LEU A 174 3.56 9.46 7.88
N PHE A 175 2.68 8.47 7.83
CA PHE A 175 3.15 7.09 7.87
C PHE A 175 3.70 6.63 6.52
N ALA A 176 4.76 5.82 6.57
CA ALA A 176 5.41 5.27 5.39
C ALA A 176 5.08 3.79 5.20
N ALA A 177 4.56 3.44 4.01
CA ALA A 177 4.27 2.08 3.63
C ALA A 177 5.04 1.68 2.37
N LEU A 178 5.38 0.39 2.27
CA LEU A 178 6.06 -0.17 1.10
C LEU A 178 5.25 -1.32 0.50
N ALA A 179 5.20 -1.37 -0.81
CA ALA A 179 4.68 -2.48 -1.61
C ALA A 179 5.52 -2.64 -2.88
N GLY A 180 5.02 -3.31 -3.91
CA GLY A 180 5.74 -3.50 -5.17
C GLY A 180 6.40 -4.87 -5.26
N SER A 181 5.57 -5.89 -5.43
CA SER A 181 5.99 -7.29 -5.60
C SER A 181 6.91 -7.82 -4.49
N LEU A 182 6.80 -7.26 -3.28
CA LEU A 182 7.58 -7.69 -2.12
C LEU A 182 7.29 -9.15 -1.76
N SER A 183 8.35 -9.86 -1.39
CA SER A 183 8.32 -11.21 -0.82
C SER A 183 8.73 -11.20 0.65
N GLY A 184 8.69 -12.35 1.31
CA GLY A 184 9.17 -12.45 2.69
C GLY A 184 10.66 -12.14 2.84
N ALA A 185 11.47 -12.38 1.80
CA ALA A 185 12.89 -12.06 1.78
C ALA A 185 13.16 -10.54 1.89
N ASP A 186 12.23 -9.71 1.41
CA ASP A 186 12.36 -8.25 1.44
C ASP A 186 12.01 -7.64 2.81
N PHE A 187 11.41 -8.40 3.73
CA PHE A 187 10.85 -7.86 4.97
C PHE A 187 11.92 -7.37 5.95
N ALA A 188 13.08 -8.01 5.97
CA ALA A 188 14.22 -7.53 6.76
C ALA A 188 14.67 -6.15 6.28
N THR A 189 14.82 -5.97 4.98
CA THR A 189 15.15 -4.69 4.35
C THR A 189 14.07 -3.66 4.59
N ALA A 190 12.79 -4.00 4.37
CA ALA A 190 11.66 -3.10 4.60
C ALA A 190 11.60 -2.60 6.06
N ARG A 191 11.94 -3.45 7.01
CA ARG A 191 12.04 -3.08 8.42
C ARG A 191 13.25 -2.18 8.68
N ALA A 192 14.41 -2.53 8.13
CA ALA A 192 15.64 -1.76 8.31
C ALA A 192 15.52 -0.32 7.80
N VAL A 193 14.83 -0.11 6.67
CA VAL A 193 14.55 1.23 6.14
C VAL A 193 13.44 1.98 6.90
N GLY A 194 12.86 1.38 7.94
CA GLY A 194 11.89 2.05 8.83
C GLY A 194 10.45 2.04 8.35
N ALA A 195 10.06 1.17 7.41
CA ALA A 195 8.68 1.06 6.97
C ALA A 195 7.74 0.64 8.10
N GLU A 196 6.59 1.29 8.20
CA GLU A 196 5.57 0.98 9.23
C GLU A 196 4.58 -0.09 8.76
N LEU A 197 4.38 -0.19 7.44
CA LEU A 197 3.45 -1.11 6.79
C LEU A 197 4.08 -1.70 5.54
N VAL A 198 3.96 -3.02 5.36
CA VAL A 198 4.29 -3.70 4.09
C VAL A 198 3.05 -4.29 3.47
N GLY A 199 2.85 -4.01 2.18
CA GLY A 199 1.73 -4.50 1.39
C GLY A 199 2.14 -5.64 0.47
N VAL A 200 1.43 -6.77 0.55
CA VAL A 200 1.67 -7.93 -0.31
C VAL A 200 0.39 -8.42 -0.97
N ARG A 201 0.57 -9.04 -2.14
CA ARG A 201 -0.44 -9.89 -2.77
C ARG A 201 0.16 -11.20 -3.24
N GLY A 202 1.11 -11.16 -4.17
CA GLY A 202 1.68 -12.35 -4.79
C GLY A 202 2.27 -13.33 -3.79
N ALA A 203 3.03 -12.84 -2.83
CA ALA A 203 3.63 -13.65 -1.76
C ALA A 203 2.59 -14.35 -0.87
N ALA A 204 1.44 -13.73 -0.65
CA ALA A 204 0.34 -14.28 0.13
C ALA A 204 -0.54 -15.28 -0.64
N CYS A 205 -0.32 -15.45 -1.96
CA CYS A 205 -1.18 -16.27 -2.80
C CYS A 205 -0.50 -17.58 -3.25
N VAL A 206 -1.28 -18.65 -3.33
CA VAL A 206 -0.93 -19.82 -4.14
C VAL A 206 -1.25 -19.48 -5.59
N GLY A 207 -0.32 -19.75 -6.53
CA GLY A 207 -0.46 -19.38 -7.95
C GLY A 207 -0.09 -17.92 -8.25
N GLY A 208 0.70 -17.25 -7.37
CA GLY A 208 1.21 -15.90 -7.59
C GLY A 208 0.13 -14.82 -7.51
N ARG A 209 0.40 -13.62 -8.06
CA ARG A 209 -0.43 -12.42 -7.89
C ARG A 209 -1.89 -12.59 -8.33
N LYS A 210 -2.16 -13.41 -9.34
CA LYS A 210 -3.52 -13.70 -9.83
C LYS A 210 -4.18 -14.89 -9.12
N GLY A 211 -3.42 -15.62 -8.32
CA GLY A 211 -3.88 -16.77 -7.55
C GLY A 211 -4.75 -16.39 -6.34
N ARG A 212 -4.96 -17.36 -5.44
CA ARG A 212 -5.79 -17.21 -4.25
C ARG A 212 -4.94 -16.99 -3.00
N VAL A 213 -5.36 -16.08 -2.13
CA VAL A 213 -4.75 -15.88 -0.81
C VAL A 213 -4.86 -17.17 -0.01
N SER A 214 -3.76 -17.56 0.60
CA SER A 214 -3.64 -18.74 1.46
C SER A 214 -3.36 -18.30 2.90
N GLU A 215 -4.15 -18.81 3.83
CA GLU A 215 -3.97 -18.60 5.27
C GLU A 215 -2.54 -18.96 5.71
N ALA A 216 -2.05 -20.14 5.33
CA ALA A 216 -0.71 -20.60 5.71
C ALA A 216 0.40 -19.67 5.19
N ARG A 217 0.26 -19.13 3.95
CA ARG A 217 1.22 -18.16 3.42
C ARG A 217 1.17 -16.84 4.18
N VAL A 218 -0.03 -16.36 4.51
CA VAL A 218 -0.19 -15.14 5.30
C VAL A 218 0.40 -15.32 6.70
N ALA A 219 0.16 -16.46 7.35
CA ALA A 219 0.73 -16.78 8.66
C ALA A 219 2.27 -16.80 8.64
N ALA A 220 2.86 -17.41 7.60
CA ALA A 220 4.31 -17.42 7.41
C ALA A 220 4.87 -15.99 7.24
N LEU A 221 4.22 -15.15 6.42
CA LEU A 221 4.61 -13.76 6.23
C LEU A 221 4.45 -12.94 7.53
N GLN A 222 3.39 -13.18 8.29
CA GLN A 222 3.16 -12.51 9.57
C GLN A 222 4.24 -12.90 10.61
N GLY A 223 4.70 -14.15 10.60
CA GLY A 223 5.84 -14.57 11.40
C GLY A 223 7.10 -13.75 11.08
N LEU A 224 7.38 -13.52 9.80
CA LEU A 224 8.53 -12.69 9.37
C LEU A 224 8.35 -11.20 9.76
N VAL A 225 7.13 -10.67 9.70
CA VAL A 225 6.85 -9.30 10.15
C VAL A 225 7.11 -9.12 11.65
N ARG A 226 6.81 -10.12 12.46
CA ARG A 226 6.99 -10.10 13.93
C ARG A 226 8.38 -10.53 14.40
N ALA A 227 9.16 -11.19 13.55
CA ALA A 227 10.50 -11.63 13.91
C ALA A 227 11.35 -10.42 14.36
N PRO A 228 12.14 -10.56 15.44
CA PRO A 228 13.07 -9.53 15.84
C PRO A 228 14.07 -9.27 14.70
N PRO A 229 14.66 -8.06 14.62
CA PRO A 229 15.73 -7.80 13.69
C PRO A 229 16.86 -8.83 13.91
N SER A 230 17.36 -9.43 12.83
CA SER A 230 18.53 -10.31 12.92
C SER A 230 19.67 -9.56 13.61
N PRO A 231 20.37 -10.14 14.57
CA PRO A 231 21.52 -9.50 15.16
C PRO A 231 22.50 -9.15 14.04
N THR A 232 22.84 -7.89 13.92
CA THR A 232 23.93 -7.43 13.06
C THR A 232 25.17 -8.18 13.53
N LEU A 233 25.76 -9.05 12.69
CA LEU A 233 27.06 -9.63 12.97
C LEU A 233 28.04 -8.45 13.04
N SER A 234 28.34 -8.00 14.26
CA SER A 234 29.44 -7.12 14.54
C SER A 234 30.69 -7.90 14.11
N LEU A 235 31.22 -7.64 12.93
CA LEU A 235 32.57 -8.03 12.58
C LEU A 235 33.47 -7.34 13.61
N GLY A 236 33.78 -8.07 14.68
CA GLY A 236 34.80 -7.66 15.62
C GLY A 236 36.06 -7.34 14.83
N VAL A 237 36.49 -6.10 14.94
CA VAL A 237 37.83 -5.68 14.53
C VAL A 237 38.82 -6.57 15.27
N LEU A 238 39.39 -7.54 14.56
CA LEU A 238 40.59 -8.21 15.03
C LEU A 238 41.70 -7.18 14.96
N ALA A 239 42.08 -6.67 16.13
CA ALA A 239 43.28 -5.91 16.38
C ALA A 239 44.50 -6.83 16.25
#